data_16abf569c63dd53fdedf61add7c63890
#
_entry.id   16abf569c63dd53fdedf61add7c63890
#
_cell.length_a   1.000
_cell.length_b   1.000
_cell.length_c   1.000
_cell.angle_alpha   90.00
_cell.angle_beta   90.00
_cell.angle_gamma   90.00
#
_symmetry.space_group_name_H-M   'P 1'
#
loop_
_entity.id
_entity.type
_entity.pdbx_description
1 polymer ?
#
loop_
_entity_poly.entity_id
_entity_poly.type
_entity_poly.pdbx_seq_one_letter_code
_entity_poly.pdbx_strand_id
1 'polypeptide(L)'
;MIDGPLGYKNRSNFRAWMPLAYNFFKKNNMPYTEQLTKETLPTLNDLENLDTFILGSDQLWNPWNGWVDDDDFLDFVYPRNKTIAYSVSLGKADTSKYDPKWVANRKKDITQFNHVSMREDFSVQI
;
A
#
# COMPACT_ATOMS: atom_id res chain seq x y z
N MET A 1 0.01 -5.36 22.31
CA MET A 1 -0.91 -4.37 21.70
C MET A 1 -0.05 -3.19 21.32
N ILE A 2 0.20 -2.97 20.03
CA ILE A 2 1.06 -1.87 19.58
C ILE A 2 0.12 -0.70 19.33
N ASP A 3 0.20 0.32 20.21
CA ASP A 3 -0.40 1.60 19.94
C ASP A 3 0.44 2.28 18.85
N GLY A 4 0.03 2.13 17.60
CA GLY A 4 0.61 2.89 16.49
C GLY A 4 0.38 4.39 16.69
N PRO A 5 1.17 5.26 16.03
CA PRO A 5 1.09 6.72 16.19
C PRO A 5 -0.27 7.35 15.86
N LEU A 6 -1.14 6.62 15.22
CA LEU A 6 -2.56 6.98 15.05
C LEU A 6 -3.46 6.27 16.05
N GLY A 7 -2.90 5.70 17.08
CA GLY A 7 -3.51 5.05 18.23
C GLY A 7 -4.95 4.54 18.03
N TYR A 8 -5.33 3.56 18.74
CA TYR A 8 -6.67 2.94 18.73
C TYR A 8 -7.85 3.91 18.83
N LYS A 9 -7.61 5.15 19.25
CA LYS A 9 -8.63 6.22 19.28
C LYS A 9 -9.17 6.56 17.89
N ASN A 10 -8.41 6.34 16.83
CA ASN A 10 -8.85 6.62 15.46
C ASN A 10 -9.56 5.45 14.76
N ARG A 11 -9.57 4.24 15.35
CA ARG A 11 -10.36 3.14 14.79
C ARG A 11 -11.86 3.40 14.78
N SER A 12 -12.36 4.20 15.71
CA SER A 12 -13.76 4.62 15.70
C SER A 12 -14.06 5.51 14.48
N ASN A 13 -13.15 6.43 14.17
CA ASN A 13 -13.30 7.31 13.01
C ASN A 13 -13.13 6.53 11.70
N PHE A 14 -12.15 5.64 11.61
CA PHE A 14 -11.97 4.76 10.46
C PHE A 14 -13.22 3.90 10.20
N ARG A 15 -13.78 3.30 11.25
CA ARG A 15 -15.04 2.56 11.16
C ARG A 15 -16.22 3.43 10.78
N ALA A 16 -16.21 4.71 11.10
CA ALA A 16 -17.32 5.61 10.79
C ALA A 16 -17.34 6.02 9.30
N TRP A 17 -16.20 6.21 8.68
CA TRP A 17 -16.18 6.64 7.27
C TRP A 17 -16.00 5.51 6.25
N MET A 18 -15.56 4.31 6.65
CA MET A 18 -15.58 3.13 5.76
C MET A 18 -16.95 2.87 5.13
N PRO A 19 -18.07 2.91 5.87
CA PRO A 19 -19.39 2.81 5.26
C PRO A 19 -19.71 3.94 4.28
N LEU A 20 -19.19 5.15 4.50
CA LEU A 20 -19.37 6.27 3.59
C LEU A 20 -18.63 6.06 2.27
N ALA A 21 -17.39 5.58 2.33
CA ALA A 21 -16.62 5.22 1.14
C ALA A 21 -17.30 4.08 0.36
N TYR A 22 -17.72 3.03 1.04
CA TYR A 22 -18.47 1.92 0.45
C TYR A 22 -19.74 2.38 -0.24
N ASN A 23 -20.54 3.21 0.43
CA ASN A 23 -21.77 3.77 -0.14
C ASN A 23 -21.48 4.67 -1.36
N PHE A 24 -20.36 5.41 -1.32
CA PHE A 24 -19.92 6.20 -2.46
C PHE A 24 -19.61 5.32 -3.68
N PHE A 25 -18.83 4.26 -3.52
CA PHE A 25 -18.52 3.32 -4.60
C PHE A 25 -19.79 2.70 -5.16
N LYS A 26 -20.67 2.22 -4.29
CA LYS A 26 -21.94 1.61 -4.67
C LYS A 26 -22.86 2.58 -5.43
N LYS A 27 -22.98 3.82 -4.93
CA LYS A 27 -23.82 4.86 -5.55
C LYS A 27 -23.33 5.25 -6.96
N ASN A 28 -22.01 5.19 -7.18
CA ASN A 28 -21.40 5.59 -8.45
C ASN A 28 -21.09 4.39 -9.36
N ASN A 29 -21.61 3.20 -9.05
CA ASN A 29 -21.36 1.96 -9.79
C ASN A 29 -19.87 1.69 -10.03
N MET A 30 -19.01 2.07 -9.08
CA MET A 30 -17.59 1.78 -9.16
C MET A 30 -17.35 0.33 -8.76
N PRO A 31 -16.62 -0.44 -9.55
CA PRO A 31 -16.27 -1.81 -9.19
C PRO A 31 -15.38 -1.81 -7.94
N TYR A 32 -15.64 -2.71 -7.03
CA TYR A 32 -14.85 -2.96 -5.84
C TYR A 32 -14.94 -4.44 -5.46
N THR A 33 -13.93 -4.93 -4.79
CA THR A 33 -13.96 -6.27 -4.19
C THR A 33 -14.53 -6.20 -2.78
N GLU A 34 -14.96 -7.34 -2.25
CA GLU A 34 -15.14 -7.49 -0.82
C GLU A 34 -13.78 -7.35 -0.11
N GLN A 35 -13.82 -7.22 1.23
CA GLN A 35 -12.60 -7.16 2.01
C GLN A 35 -11.78 -8.44 1.81
N LEU A 36 -10.55 -8.27 1.33
CA LEU A 36 -9.61 -9.36 1.13
C LEU A 36 -8.73 -9.53 2.37
N THR A 37 -8.35 -10.76 2.63
CA THR A 37 -7.36 -11.12 3.65
C THR A 37 -6.04 -11.48 2.97
N LYS A 38 -4.96 -11.65 3.73
CA LYS A 38 -3.67 -12.10 3.19
C LYS A 38 -3.79 -13.42 2.41
N GLU A 39 -4.65 -14.31 2.88
CA GLU A 39 -4.88 -15.61 2.25
C GLU A 39 -5.64 -15.50 0.93
N THR A 40 -6.50 -14.49 0.81
CA THR A 40 -7.36 -14.30 -0.38
C THR A 40 -6.80 -13.28 -1.38
N LEU A 41 -5.89 -12.40 -0.98
CA LEU A 41 -5.25 -11.43 -1.89
C LEU A 41 -4.69 -12.07 -3.18
N PRO A 42 -4.00 -13.22 -3.14
CA PRO A 42 -3.47 -13.85 -4.35
C PRO A 42 -4.53 -14.23 -5.38
N THR A 43 -5.78 -14.43 -4.96
CA THR A 43 -6.87 -14.77 -5.90
C THR A 43 -7.17 -13.65 -6.90
N LEU A 44 -6.69 -12.43 -6.64
CA LEU A 44 -6.79 -11.34 -7.60
C LEU A 44 -6.03 -11.61 -8.90
N ASN A 45 -4.99 -12.45 -8.87
CA ASN A 45 -4.25 -12.85 -10.07
C ASN A 45 -5.08 -13.73 -11.02
N ASP A 46 -6.10 -14.39 -10.47
CA ASP A 46 -6.96 -15.32 -11.21
C ASP A 46 -8.12 -14.58 -11.92
N LEU A 47 -8.27 -13.28 -11.67
CA LEU A 47 -9.27 -12.45 -12.33
C LEU A 47 -8.82 -12.11 -13.74
N GLU A 48 -9.46 -12.68 -14.73
CA GLU A 48 -9.13 -12.57 -16.15
C GLU A 48 -9.02 -11.14 -16.68
N ASN A 49 -9.68 -10.18 -16.03
CA ASN A 49 -9.77 -8.80 -16.47
C ASN A 49 -8.79 -7.84 -15.76
N LEU A 50 -7.85 -8.35 -14.94
CA LEU A 50 -6.88 -7.52 -14.26
C LEU A 50 -5.53 -7.57 -14.96
N ASP A 51 -5.27 -6.56 -15.78
CA ASP A 51 -4.00 -6.40 -16.49
C ASP A 51 -2.97 -5.62 -15.68
N THR A 52 -3.41 -4.83 -14.72
CA THR A 52 -2.53 -3.94 -13.95
C THR A 52 -3.02 -3.80 -12.52
N PHE A 53 -2.07 -3.82 -11.58
CA PHE A 53 -2.28 -3.55 -10.17
C PHE A 53 -1.60 -2.22 -9.84
N ILE A 54 -2.37 -1.24 -9.38
CA ILE A 54 -1.87 0.07 -9.02
C ILE A 54 -1.94 0.22 -7.50
N LEU A 55 -0.77 0.36 -6.90
CA LEU A 55 -0.63 0.70 -5.48
C LEU A 55 -0.47 2.21 -5.35
N GLY A 56 -1.21 2.82 -4.48
CA GLY A 56 -1.05 4.24 -4.17
C GLY A 56 -2.39 4.88 -3.81
N SER A 57 -2.38 6.06 -3.46
CA SER A 57 -1.29 6.95 -3.08
C SER A 57 -1.09 6.92 -1.56
N ASP A 58 -0.51 7.97 -0.97
CA ASP A 58 -0.35 8.12 0.47
C ASP A 58 0.89 7.42 1.04
N GLN A 59 1.03 7.49 2.37
CA GLN A 59 2.20 7.02 3.12
C GLN A 59 2.22 5.50 3.31
N LEU A 60 1.93 4.76 2.25
CA LEU A 60 1.85 3.31 2.31
C LEU A 60 3.19 2.66 2.70
N TRP A 61 4.30 3.26 2.27
CA TRP A 61 5.64 2.76 2.57
C TRP A 61 6.33 3.47 3.73
N ASN A 62 5.57 4.19 4.58
CA ASN A 62 6.13 4.85 5.74
C ASN A 62 6.39 3.87 6.89
N PRO A 63 7.65 3.51 7.19
CA PRO A 63 7.97 2.51 8.21
C PRO A 63 7.57 2.94 9.64
N TRP A 64 7.37 4.25 9.85
CA TRP A 64 6.94 4.78 11.15
C TRP A 64 5.46 4.55 11.45
N ASN A 65 4.69 4.15 10.46
CA ASN A 65 3.28 3.83 10.65
C ASN A 65 3.06 2.51 11.39
N GLY A 66 4.07 1.64 11.44
CA GLY A 66 4.04 0.38 12.19
C GLY A 66 3.13 -0.71 11.60
N TRP A 67 2.63 -0.50 10.39
CA TRP A 67 1.76 -1.47 9.68
C TRP A 67 2.22 -1.81 8.28
N VAL A 68 3.38 -1.31 7.83
CA VAL A 68 3.92 -1.65 6.51
C VAL A 68 4.26 -3.13 6.46
N ASP A 69 3.62 -3.83 5.54
CA ASP A 69 3.74 -5.27 5.36
C ASP A 69 4.15 -5.61 3.91
N ASP A 70 4.41 -6.84 3.61
CA ASP A 70 4.81 -7.29 2.27
C ASP A 70 3.69 -7.06 1.24
N ASP A 71 2.43 -7.19 1.65
CA ASP A 71 1.26 -6.88 0.82
C ASP A 71 1.27 -5.42 0.30
N ASP A 72 1.85 -4.48 1.07
CA ASP A 72 2.02 -3.08 0.67
C ASP A 72 3.06 -2.90 -0.45
N PHE A 73 3.70 -3.96 -0.88
CA PHE A 73 4.60 -4.02 -2.04
C PHE A 73 4.04 -4.89 -3.17
N LEU A 74 2.76 -5.26 -3.09
CA LEU A 74 2.09 -6.13 -4.06
C LEU A 74 2.85 -7.44 -4.31
N ASP A 75 3.46 -8.02 -3.28
CA ASP A 75 4.28 -9.22 -3.39
C ASP A 75 3.48 -10.45 -3.87
N PHE A 76 2.18 -10.45 -3.64
CA PHE A 76 1.23 -11.46 -4.10
C PHE A 76 0.93 -11.39 -5.61
N VAL A 77 1.32 -10.31 -6.32
CA VAL A 77 1.02 -10.13 -7.76
C VAL A 77 2.06 -10.82 -8.62
N TYR A 78 1.60 -11.66 -9.54
CA TYR A 78 2.45 -12.31 -10.52
C TYR A 78 1.78 -12.36 -11.91
N PRO A 79 2.50 -12.06 -12.99
CA PRO A 79 3.91 -11.60 -13.03
C PRO A 79 4.07 -10.13 -12.58
N ARG A 80 5.25 -9.79 -12.09
CA ARG A 80 5.55 -8.48 -11.49
C ARG A 80 5.45 -7.29 -12.45
N ASN A 81 5.53 -7.52 -13.76
CA ASN A 81 5.35 -6.47 -14.78
C ASN A 81 3.93 -5.88 -14.82
N LYS A 82 3.00 -6.43 -14.06
CA LYS A 82 1.65 -5.89 -13.87
C LYS A 82 1.56 -4.86 -12.75
N THR A 83 2.63 -4.59 -12.01
CA THR A 83 2.59 -3.73 -10.82
C THR A 83 3.08 -2.31 -11.08
N ILE A 84 2.33 -1.33 -10.60
CA ILE A 84 2.67 0.10 -10.65
C ILE A 84 2.52 0.67 -9.24
N ALA A 85 3.52 1.39 -8.76
CA ALA A 85 3.41 2.23 -7.58
C ALA A 85 3.21 3.69 -8.01
N TYR A 86 2.07 4.29 -7.64
CA TYR A 86 1.72 5.63 -8.07
C TYR A 86 1.62 6.59 -6.87
N SER A 87 2.50 7.60 -6.85
CA SER A 87 2.51 8.65 -5.83
C SER A 87 2.57 8.11 -4.40
N VAL A 88 3.32 7.02 -4.19
CA VAL A 88 3.53 6.43 -2.87
C VAL A 88 4.53 7.26 -2.08
N SER A 89 4.35 7.33 -0.76
CA SER A 89 5.16 8.14 0.13
C SER A 89 5.83 7.30 1.21
N LEU A 90 7.08 7.64 1.53
CA LEU A 90 7.81 7.16 2.71
C LEU A 90 7.51 8.00 3.96
N GLY A 91 6.81 9.10 3.81
CA GLY A 91 6.26 9.94 4.88
C GLY A 91 7.23 10.93 5.51
N LYS A 92 8.51 10.61 5.67
CA LYS A 92 9.50 11.48 6.33
C LYS A 92 10.78 11.62 5.51
N ALA A 93 11.30 12.85 5.48
CA ALA A 93 12.53 13.18 4.77
C ALA A 93 13.79 12.62 5.46
N ASP A 94 13.77 12.41 6.78
CA ASP A 94 14.92 11.91 7.52
C ASP A 94 15.02 10.38 7.43
N THR A 95 15.63 9.93 6.35
CA THR A 95 15.84 8.50 6.08
C THR A 95 17.01 7.90 6.88
N SER A 96 17.82 8.74 7.52
CA SER A 96 18.95 8.30 8.36
C SER A 96 18.53 7.45 9.57
N LYS A 97 17.26 7.54 9.93
CA LYS A 97 16.65 6.79 11.04
C LYS A 97 15.98 5.49 10.61
N TYR A 98 15.98 5.18 9.33
CA TYR A 98 15.43 3.92 8.86
C TYR A 98 16.39 2.78 9.17
N ASP A 99 15.87 1.64 9.58
CA ASP A 99 16.68 0.43 9.76
C ASP A 99 17.33 0.07 8.41
N PRO A 100 18.67 -0.02 8.32
CA PRO A 100 19.36 -0.37 7.09
C PRO A 100 18.93 -1.70 6.48
N LYS A 101 18.55 -2.67 7.31
CA LYS A 101 18.05 -3.96 6.87
C LYS A 101 16.66 -3.83 6.24
N TRP A 102 15.82 -3.01 6.84
CA TRP A 102 14.51 -2.69 6.29
C TRP A 102 14.67 -2.01 4.92
N VAL A 103 15.52 -0.98 4.82
CA VAL A 103 15.80 -0.28 3.56
C VAL A 103 16.28 -1.24 2.47
N ALA A 104 17.24 -2.12 2.80
CA ALA A 104 17.77 -3.09 1.83
C ALA A 104 16.71 -4.06 1.31
N ASN A 105 15.80 -4.53 2.18
CA ASN A 105 14.71 -5.40 1.78
C ASN A 105 13.70 -4.65 0.91
N ARG A 106 13.27 -3.45 1.33
CA ARG A 106 12.27 -2.66 0.59
C ARG A 106 12.79 -2.19 -0.77
N LYS A 107 14.07 -1.86 -0.88
CA LYS A 107 14.72 -1.56 -2.17
C LYS A 107 14.57 -2.73 -3.15
N LYS A 108 14.73 -3.94 -2.66
CA LYS A 108 14.55 -5.16 -3.44
C LYS A 108 13.09 -5.33 -3.93
N ASP A 109 12.12 -5.03 -3.05
CA ASP A 109 10.71 -5.13 -3.40
C ASP A 109 10.30 -4.03 -4.40
N ILE A 110 10.75 -2.79 -4.15
CA ILE A 110 10.47 -1.63 -5.01
C ILE A 110 11.03 -1.84 -6.43
N THR A 111 12.22 -2.41 -6.57
CA THR A 111 12.81 -2.68 -7.89
C THR A 111 12.08 -3.73 -8.71
N GLN A 112 11.16 -4.46 -8.12
CA GLN A 112 10.32 -5.42 -8.84
C GLN A 112 9.08 -4.80 -9.51
N PHE A 113 8.72 -3.57 -9.15
CA PHE A 113 7.62 -2.88 -9.81
C PHE A 113 7.99 -2.53 -11.26
N ASN A 114 7.00 -2.61 -12.14
CA ASN A 114 7.18 -2.19 -13.54
C ASN A 114 7.41 -0.68 -13.64
N HIS A 115 6.65 0.10 -12.85
CA HIS A 115 6.82 1.55 -12.73
C HIS A 115 6.65 1.98 -11.28
N VAL A 116 7.47 2.95 -10.87
CA VAL A 116 7.40 3.56 -9.54
C VAL A 116 7.39 5.08 -9.68
N SER A 117 6.40 5.70 -9.08
CA SER A 117 6.31 7.15 -8.87
C SER A 117 6.23 7.44 -7.39
N MET A 118 7.16 8.22 -6.89
CA MET A 118 7.18 8.66 -5.50
C MET A 118 6.53 10.05 -5.38
N ARG A 119 5.93 10.33 -4.23
CA ARG A 119 5.29 11.62 -3.98
C ARG A 119 6.28 12.71 -3.64
N GLU A 120 7.37 12.36 -2.97
CA GLU A 120 8.39 13.30 -2.52
C GLU A 120 9.74 13.02 -3.20
N ASP A 121 10.47 14.08 -3.55
CA ASP A 121 11.78 13.99 -4.21
C ASP A 121 12.82 13.22 -3.37
N PHE A 122 12.80 13.38 -2.05
CA PHE A 122 13.73 12.66 -1.17
C PHE A 122 13.51 11.15 -1.19
N SER A 123 12.29 10.70 -1.48
CA SER A 123 11.95 9.28 -1.55
C SER A 123 12.58 8.57 -2.76
N VAL A 124 12.98 9.32 -3.77
CA VAL A 124 13.63 8.79 -5.00
C VAL A 124 15.10 8.45 -4.74
N GLN A 125 15.67 8.94 -3.64
CA GLN A 125 17.10 8.79 -3.32
C GLN A 125 17.41 7.55 -2.45
N ILE A 126 16.40 6.82 -2.04
CA ILE A 126 16.51 5.58 -1.27
C ILE A 126 16.70 4.38 -2.19
#